data_5e184afafd5584450d47edb822f4e445
#
_entry.id   5e184afafd5584450d47edb822f4e445
#
_cell.length_a   1.000
_cell.length_b   1.000
_cell.length_c   1.000
_cell.angle_alpha   90.00
_cell.angle_beta   90.00
_cell.angle_gamma   90.00
#
_symmetry.space_group_name_H-M   'P 1'
#
loop_
_entity.id
_entity.type
_entity.pdbx_description
1 polymer ?
#
loop_
_entity_poly.entity_id
_entity_poly.type
_entity_poly.pdbx_seq_one_letter_code
_entity_poly.pdbx_strand_id
1 'polypeptide(L)'
;MTNKRFFAPVLLSLGLLASSVSVLTTQGAVAGAASLPKCPLSALNNVTAPVQIDFWESMPRANATEMTALTDQFNASQKKVHVNLVQQGTYDETWAKWQAGLTTGQLPAMAMIEDVYQQGIVDSRSILPVQSCENAAKFSTAKFLPRILAYFKINGIQQGLPFNVSTPVLYYNKQAFQKAGITAIPTTLAQVSAAAKKLKSAGLGAFALKLDPWYEESWLATSNQLLVNNNNGRTGRASAGTFNNSASVGMYSTLNAMVKSGLASTNPYLGSSAYDNLLGIGSGKYSMTIDTSAALGTISSVLSSGQYPNVTLGVAQFPSLTSSPKGAIEAGGAALYISKKAPAAQQAAAWTFMAFLDSAQSQADWAVNTGYMPIRTDAAALPTVTSYWAANPGYAISYNSMKQGPTTYASTGAALGPFGPVNNAIVTSLTSMFTGGAKPKTSVNSANSSISQILQSYNSRVG
;
A
#
# COMPACT_ATOMS: atom_id res chain seq x y z
N MET A 1 38.33 -24.87 -83.22
CA MET A 1 38.48 -26.37 -83.25
C MET A 1 37.90 -26.86 -81.96
N THR A 2 36.66 -27.17 -82.00
CA THR A 2 35.95 -28.45 -81.80
C THR A 2 36.40 -29.27 -80.59
N ASN A 3 35.58 -29.45 -79.61
CA ASN A 3 34.86 -30.71 -79.43
C ASN A 3 33.80 -30.61 -78.34
N LYS A 4 32.56 -30.90 -78.75
CA LYS A 4 31.43 -31.22 -77.91
C LYS A 4 31.60 -32.65 -77.37
N ARG A 5 31.31 -32.84 -76.07
CA ARG A 5 30.88 -34.16 -75.59
C ARG A 5 29.63 -34.04 -74.71
N PHE A 6 28.64 -34.70 -75.23
CA PHE A 6 27.34 -35.01 -74.55
C PHE A 6 27.60 -35.99 -73.42
N PHE A 7 26.93 -35.71 -72.25
CA PHE A 7 26.64 -36.79 -71.29
C PHE A 7 25.19 -36.65 -70.81
N ALA A 8 24.49 -37.75 -70.88
CA ALA A 8 23.10 -37.94 -70.56
C ALA A 8 22.83 -37.84 -69.03
N PRO A 9 21.64 -37.51 -68.59
CA PRO A 9 21.29 -37.43 -67.18
C PRO A 9 20.90 -38.84 -66.63
N VAL A 10 21.53 -39.22 -65.53
CA VAL A 10 21.11 -40.36 -64.69
C VAL A 10 20.11 -39.84 -63.69
N LEU A 11 18.88 -40.32 -63.78
CA LEU A 11 17.82 -40.13 -62.78
C LEU A 11 18.17 -40.96 -61.54
N LEU A 12 18.53 -40.28 -60.44
CA LEU A 12 18.55 -40.85 -59.11
C LEU A 12 17.28 -40.46 -58.39
N SER A 13 16.42 -41.42 -58.15
CA SER A 13 15.26 -41.31 -57.29
C SER A 13 15.69 -41.25 -55.82
N LEU A 14 15.63 -40.06 -55.20
CA LEU A 14 15.76 -39.93 -53.75
C LEU A 14 14.36 -40.11 -53.13
N GLY A 15 14.21 -41.21 -52.37
CA GLY A 15 13.08 -41.43 -51.52
C GLY A 15 13.08 -40.41 -50.34
N LEU A 16 12.05 -39.59 -50.26
CA LEU A 16 11.79 -38.79 -49.07
C LEU A 16 11.32 -39.68 -47.92
N LEU A 17 12.20 -39.93 -46.96
CA LEU A 17 11.78 -40.37 -45.62
C LEU A 17 11.26 -39.16 -44.86
N ALA A 18 9.95 -39.04 -44.79
CA ALA A 18 9.29 -38.08 -43.90
C ALA A 18 9.42 -38.56 -42.45
N SER A 19 10.45 -38.06 -41.74
CA SER A 19 10.55 -38.18 -40.29
C SER A 19 9.55 -37.19 -39.66
N SER A 20 8.43 -37.72 -39.22
CA SER A 20 7.46 -36.98 -38.37
C SER A 20 8.11 -36.67 -37.03
N VAL A 21 8.61 -35.44 -36.88
CA VAL A 21 8.96 -34.90 -35.57
C VAL A 21 7.66 -34.60 -34.82
N SER A 22 7.28 -35.52 -33.94
CA SER A 22 6.22 -35.27 -32.96
C SER A 22 6.73 -34.22 -31.97
N VAL A 23 6.32 -32.96 -32.18
CA VAL A 23 6.46 -31.92 -31.18
C VAL A 23 5.51 -32.28 -30.03
N LEU A 24 6.06 -32.93 -29.01
CA LEU A 24 5.42 -33.04 -27.72
C LEU A 24 5.28 -31.60 -27.15
N THR A 25 4.16 -30.96 -27.43
CA THR A 25 3.74 -29.81 -26.64
C THR A 25 3.43 -30.33 -25.23
N THR A 26 4.40 -30.22 -24.33
CA THR A 26 4.11 -30.24 -22.90
C THR A 26 3.21 -29.05 -22.62
N GLN A 27 1.89 -29.24 -22.71
CA GLN A 27 0.94 -28.40 -22.04
C GLN A 27 1.31 -28.53 -20.56
N GLY A 28 2.04 -27.53 -20.05
CA GLY A 28 2.18 -27.35 -18.62
C GLY A 28 0.75 -27.33 -18.06
N ALA A 29 0.41 -28.35 -17.29
CA ALA A 29 -0.85 -28.39 -16.57
C ALA A 29 -0.93 -27.08 -15.80
N VAL A 30 -1.80 -26.16 -16.23
CA VAL A 30 -2.26 -25.05 -15.41
C VAL A 30 -2.83 -25.72 -14.18
N ALA A 31 -2.12 -25.65 -13.05
CA ALA A 31 -2.63 -26.17 -11.79
C ALA A 31 -4.04 -25.64 -11.66
N GLY A 32 -5.03 -26.54 -11.68
CA GLY A 32 -6.43 -26.17 -11.68
C GLY A 32 -6.65 -25.18 -10.53
N ALA A 33 -7.23 -24.03 -10.83
CA ALA A 33 -7.51 -23.01 -9.83
C ALA A 33 -8.27 -23.69 -8.69
N ALA A 34 -7.63 -23.81 -7.53
CA ALA A 34 -8.26 -24.43 -6.37
C ALA A 34 -9.58 -23.68 -6.13
N SER A 35 -10.70 -24.42 -6.06
CA SER A 35 -11.99 -23.79 -5.84
C SER A 35 -11.97 -22.99 -4.55
N LEU A 36 -12.48 -21.76 -4.60
CA LEU A 36 -12.59 -20.92 -3.41
C LEU A 36 -13.45 -21.63 -2.34
N PRO A 37 -13.08 -21.52 -1.06
CA PRO A 37 -13.89 -22.05 0.02
C PRO A 37 -15.28 -21.39 0.02
N LYS A 38 -16.30 -22.09 0.52
CA LYS A 38 -17.65 -21.54 0.58
C LYS A 38 -17.76 -20.49 1.70
N CYS A 39 -18.33 -19.32 1.39
CA CYS A 39 -18.72 -18.35 2.41
C CYS A 39 -20.07 -18.74 3.02
N PRO A 40 -20.19 -18.90 4.36
CA PRO A 40 -21.37 -19.49 4.99
C PRO A 40 -22.48 -18.48 5.30
N LEU A 41 -22.88 -17.62 4.36
CA LEU A 41 -23.86 -16.53 4.57
C LEU A 41 -25.18 -17.00 5.17
N SER A 42 -25.64 -18.20 4.80
CA SER A 42 -26.89 -18.79 5.31
C SER A 42 -26.86 -19.09 6.82
N ALA A 43 -25.70 -19.10 7.45
CA ALA A 43 -25.57 -19.32 8.90
C ALA A 43 -26.23 -18.22 9.76
N LEU A 44 -26.55 -17.04 9.17
CA LEU A 44 -27.33 -15.97 9.82
C LEU A 44 -28.84 -16.04 9.59
N ASN A 45 -29.36 -17.01 8.81
CA ASN A 45 -30.79 -17.02 8.46
C ASN A 45 -31.69 -17.28 9.67
N ASN A 46 -31.29 -18.20 10.55
CA ASN A 46 -32.12 -18.69 11.65
C ASN A 46 -31.53 -18.41 13.03
N VAL A 47 -30.73 -17.34 13.15
CA VAL A 47 -30.20 -16.92 14.46
C VAL A 47 -31.32 -16.31 15.31
N THR A 48 -31.42 -16.75 16.57
CA THR A 48 -32.45 -16.28 17.52
C THR A 48 -31.95 -15.18 18.44
N ALA A 49 -30.63 -14.97 18.48
CA ALA A 49 -29.95 -13.90 19.18
C ALA A 49 -28.84 -13.31 18.31
N PRO A 50 -28.39 -12.08 18.59
CA PRO A 50 -27.28 -11.46 17.84
C PRO A 50 -26.01 -12.31 17.93
N VAL A 51 -25.41 -12.61 16.78
CA VAL A 51 -24.09 -13.25 16.69
C VAL A 51 -23.04 -12.24 17.11
N GLN A 52 -22.37 -12.50 18.23
CA GLN A 52 -21.28 -11.65 18.74
C GLN A 52 -20.00 -11.93 17.96
N ILE A 53 -19.33 -10.87 17.50
CA ILE A 53 -18.01 -10.97 16.87
C ILE A 53 -17.07 -9.93 17.45
N ASP A 54 -15.81 -10.32 17.64
CA ASP A 54 -14.73 -9.40 17.92
C ASP A 54 -14.09 -8.95 16.62
N PHE A 55 -13.91 -7.65 16.49
CA PHE A 55 -13.16 -7.02 15.40
C PHE A 55 -11.88 -6.38 15.96
N TRP A 56 -10.73 -6.97 15.63
CA TRP A 56 -9.43 -6.37 15.95
C TRP A 56 -9.12 -5.25 14.99
N GLU A 57 -8.97 -4.04 15.51
CA GLU A 57 -8.70 -2.83 14.75
C GLU A 57 -7.53 -2.05 15.36
N SER A 58 -6.92 -1.13 14.61
CA SER A 58 -5.71 -0.40 14.98
C SER A 58 -5.83 1.11 14.69
N MET A 59 -7.04 1.65 14.76
CA MET A 59 -7.27 3.05 14.43
C MET A 59 -6.86 3.96 15.60
N PRO A 60 -5.99 4.97 15.35
CA PRO A 60 -5.63 5.91 16.39
C PRO A 60 -6.55 7.14 16.39
N ARG A 61 -6.74 7.76 17.56
CA ARG A 61 -7.28 9.12 17.75
C ARG A 61 -8.61 9.37 17.00
N ALA A 62 -8.66 10.36 16.09
CA ALA A 62 -9.85 10.70 15.32
C ALA A 62 -10.40 9.53 14.49
N ASN A 63 -9.51 8.70 13.94
CA ASN A 63 -9.91 7.54 13.16
C ASN A 63 -10.59 6.48 14.03
N ALA A 64 -10.15 6.30 15.30
CA ALA A 64 -10.83 5.42 16.25
C ALA A 64 -12.24 5.93 16.61
N THR A 65 -12.41 7.25 16.73
CA THR A 65 -13.73 7.84 16.97
C THR A 65 -14.70 7.52 15.84
N GLU A 66 -14.26 7.67 14.59
CA GLU A 66 -15.11 7.38 13.44
C GLU A 66 -15.39 5.87 13.30
N MET A 67 -14.39 5.00 13.58
CA MET A 67 -14.60 3.55 13.60
C MET A 67 -15.66 3.15 14.63
N THR A 68 -15.62 3.74 15.82
CA THR A 68 -16.65 3.55 16.87
C THR A 68 -18.02 4.00 16.37
N ALA A 69 -18.12 5.20 15.78
CA ALA A 69 -19.39 5.73 15.29
C ALA A 69 -20.03 4.83 14.22
N LEU A 70 -19.24 4.35 13.24
CA LEU A 70 -19.71 3.42 12.20
C LEU A 70 -20.14 2.07 12.80
N THR A 71 -19.40 1.58 13.80
CA THR A 71 -19.75 0.32 14.48
C THR A 71 -21.04 0.42 15.27
N ASP A 72 -21.23 1.53 16.00
CA ASP A 72 -22.45 1.81 16.75
C ASP A 72 -23.65 1.95 15.81
N GLN A 73 -23.47 2.65 14.69
CA GLN A 73 -24.49 2.77 13.64
C GLN A 73 -24.88 1.39 13.09
N PHE A 74 -23.90 0.52 12.78
CA PHE A 74 -24.18 -0.83 12.35
C PHE A 74 -24.95 -1.63 13.41
N ASN A 75 -24.47 -1.63 14.65
CA ASN A 75 -25.08 -2.36 15.75
C ASN A 75 -26.53 -1.90 16.01
N ALA A 76 -26.81 -0.59 15.88
CA ALA A 76 -28.15 -0.04 16.02
C ALA A 76 -29.08 -0.34 14.83
N SER A 77 -28.55 -0.53 13.61
CA SER A 77 -29.33 -0.67 12.38
C SER A 77 -29.98 -2.04 12.19
N GLN A 78 -29.53 -3.05 12.92
CA GLN A 78 -29.99 -4.44 12.77
C GLN A 78 -29.87 -5.20 14.10
N LYS A 79 -30.40 -6.46 14.17
CA LYS A 79 -30.48 -7.28 15.38
C LYS A 79 -29.86 -8.67 15.24
N LYS A 80 -29.21 -8.97 14.12
CA LYS A 80 -28.62 -10.32 13.86
C LYS A 80 -27.16 -10.42 14.22
N VAL A 81 -26.44 -9.32 14.25
CA VAL A 81 -25.01 -9.24 14.50
C VAL A 81 -24.72 -8.15 15.54
N HIS A 82 -23.79 -8.43 16.43
CA HIS A 82 -23.23 -7.40 17.29
C HIS A 82 -21.70 -7.43 17.20
N VAL A 83 -21.10 -6.31 16.89
CA VAL A 83 -19.67 -6.14 16.70
C VAL A 83 -19.08 -5.50 17.96
N ASN A 84 -18.09 -6.15 18.56
CA ASN A 84 -17.27 -5.61 19.62
C ASN A 84 -15.97 -5.11 18.99
N LEU A 85 -15.68 -3.82 19.09
CA LEU A 85 -14.38 -3.28 18.72
C LEU A 85 -13.34 -3.67 19.77
N VAL A 86 -12.22 -4.22 19.31
CA VAL A 86 -11.08 -4.58 20.17
C VAL A 86 -9.83 -3.92 19.60
N GLN A 87 -9.55 -2.74 20.12
CA GLN A 87 -8.41 -1.94 19.71
C GLN A 87 -7.09 -2.62 20.10
N GLN A 88 -6.19 -2.79 19.14
CA GLN A 88 -4.94 -3.55 19.28
C GLN A 88 -3.68 -2.68 19.40
N GLY A 89 -3.81 -1.36 19.38
CA GLY A 89 -2.68 -0.43 19.35
C GLY A 89 -2.26 -0.11 17.90
N THR A 90 -1.14 -0.67 17.45
CA THR A 90 -0.63 -0.46 16.09
C THR A 90 -0.98 -1.62 15.15
N TYR A 91 -0.80 -1.40 13.84
CA TYR A 91 -0.92 -2.49 12.86
C TYR A 91 0.10 -3.61 13.11
N ASP A 92 1.33 -3.26 13.47
CA ASP A 92 2.39 -4.23 13.80
C ASP A 92 1.97 -5.09 14.99
N GLU A 93 1.38 -4.51 16.04
CA GLU A 93 0.87 -5.23 17.21
C GLU A 93 -0.31 -6.12 16.85
N THR A 94 -1.21 -5.65 15.96
CA THR A 94 -2.33 -6.47 15.48
C THR A 94 -1.81 -7.69 14.70
N TRP A 95 -0.84 -7.48 13.81
CA TRP A 95 -0.21 -8.58 13.07
C TRP A 95 0.52 -9.57 14.00
N ALA A 96 1.29 -9.07 14.96
CA ALA A 96 1.97 -9.91 15.95
C ALA A 96 0.98 -10.75 16.79
N LYS A 97 -0.13 -10.16 17.21
CA LYS A 97 -1.20 -10.88 17.95
C LYS A 97 -1.91 -11.90 17.04
N TRP A 98 -2.15 -11.57 15.77
CA TRP A 98 -2.69 -12.53 14.81
C TRP A 98 -1.77 -13.76 14.68
N GLN A 99 -0.46 -13.53 14.52
CA GLN A 99 0.53 -14.62 14.45
C GLN A 99 0.56 -15.46 15.73
N ALA A 100 0.52 -14.85 16.91
CA ALA A 100 0.41 -15.56 18.19
C ALA A 100 -0.88 -16.37 18.28
N GLY A 101 -2.00 -15.80 17.82
CA GLY A 101 -3.31 -16.44 17.77
C GLY A 101 -3.36 -17.68 16.86
N LEU A 102 -2.50 -17.77 15.85
CA LEU A 102 -2.37 -18.99 15.04
C LEU A 102 -1.92 -20.19 15.86
N THR A 103 -1.05 -19.98 16.81
CA THR A 103 -0.51 -21.03 17.70
C THR A 103 -1.46 -21.36 18.86
N THR A 104 -2.08 -20.35 19.46
CA THR A 104 -2.97 -20.50 20.60
C THR A 104 -4.40 -20.88 20.23
N GLY A 105 -4.77 -20.75 18.94
CA GLY A 105 -6.13 -20.94 18.46
C GLY A 105 -7.07 -19.75 18.76
N GLN A 106 -6.56 -18.66 19.32
CA GLN A 106 -7.34 -17.49 19.74
C GLN A 106 -7.25 -16.38 18.68
N LEU A 107 -8.08 -16.48 17.66
CA LEU A 107 -8.23 -15.45 16.64
C LEU A 107 -9.60 -14.78 16.73
N PRO A 108 -9.72 -13.48 16.41
CA PRO A 108 -11.02 -12.80 16.30
C PRO A 108 -11.81 -13.35 15.10
N ALA A 109 -13.08 -12.98 14.98
CA ALA A 109 -13.85 -13.27 13.78
C ALA A 109 -13.34 -12.50 12.58
N MET A 110 -12.92 -11.26 12.79
CA MET A 110 -12.31 -10.41 11.76
C MET A 110 -11.22 -9.51 12.33
N ALA A 111 -10.28 -9.13 11.48
CA ALA A 111 -9.23 -8.19 11.81
C ALA A 111 -8.93 -7.23 10.67
N MET A 112 -8.49 -6.02 11.03
CA MET A 112 -7.89 -5.05 10.14
C MET A 112 -6.38 -5.29 10.10
N ILE A 113 -5.86 -5.73 8.96
CA ILE A 113 -4.43 -6.01 8.78
C ILE A 113 -3.87 -5.06 7.74
N GLU A 114 -2.76 -4.42 8.07
CA GLU A 114 -2.05 -3.51 7.19
C GLU A 114 -1.63 -4.22 5.88
N ASP A 115 -1.68 -3.49 4.81
CA ASP A 115 -1.41 -3.95 3.43
C ASP A 115 -0.04 -4.64 3.28
N VAL A 116 0.95 -4.18 4.02
CA VAL A 116 2.30 -4.75 4.03
C VAL A 116 2.35 -6.21 4.50
N TYR A 117 1.34 -6.66 5.26
CA TYR A 117 1.24 -8.05 5.76
C TYR A 117 0.34 -8.95 4.91
N GLN A 118 -0.20 -8.45 3.78
CA GLN A 118 -1.16 -9.20 2.98
C GLN A 118 -0.62 -10.55 2.45
N GLN A 119 0.66 -10.65 2.06
CA GLN A 119 1.23 -11.93 1.67
C GLN A 119 1.45 -12.84 2.88
N GLY A 120 1.89 -12.29 4.01
CA GLY A 120 2.09 -13.06 5.24
C GLY A 120 0.80 -13.69 5.77
N ILE A 121 -0.31 -12.94 5.74
CA ILE A 121 -1.61 -13.48 6.18
C ILE A 121 -2.16 -14.55 5.21
N VAL A 122 -1.90 -14.42 3.91
CA VAL A 122 -2.22 -15.46 2.92
C VAL A 122 -1.39 -16.72 3.17
N ASP A 123 -0.09 -16.57 3.39
CA ASP A 123 0.82 -17.69 3.68
C ASP A 123 0.44 -18.42 4.99
N SER A 124 -0.18 -17.73 5.94
CA SER A 124 -0.67 -18.34 7.19
C SER A 124 -1.84 -19.32 6.98
N ARG A 125 -2.52 -19.27 5.83
CA ARG A 125 -3.70 -20.09 5.48
C ARG A 125 -4.84 -19.97 6.51
N SER A 126 -4.87 -18.88 7.28
CA SER A 126 -5.80 -18.68 8.42
C SER A 126 -7.04 -17.88 8.06
N ILE A 127 -7.13 -17.34 6.84
CA ILE A 127 -8.23 -16.48 6.39
C ILE A 127 -9.20 -17.21 5.46
N LEU A 128 -10.45 -16.75 5.48
CA LEU A 128 -11.43 -16.99 4.42
C LEU A 128 -11.26 -15.88 3.38
N PRO A 129 -10.84 -16.16 2.13
CA PRO A 129 -10.74 -15.12 1.11
C PRO A 129 -12.08 -14.41 0.94
N VAL A 130 -12.07 -13.07 1.01
CA VAL A 130 -13.31 -12.30 0.90
C VAL A 130 -14.00 -12.46 -0.45
N GLN A 131 -13.26 -12.80 -1.50
CA GLN A 131 -13.85 -13.13 -2.81
C GLN A 131 -14.87 -14.26 -2.72
N SER A 132 -14.74 -15.20 -1.78
CA SER A 132 -15.75 -16.23 -1.52
C SER A 132 -17.07 -15.62 -1.08
N CYS A 133 -17.01 -14.58 -0.24
CA CYS A 133 -18.21 -13.91 0.27
C CYS A 133 -18.77 -12.91 -0.75
N GLU A 134 -17.91 -12.22 -1.49
CA GLU A 134 -18.31 -11.37 -2.63
C GLU A 134 -19.14 -12.19 -3.63
N ASN A 135 -18.65 -13.36 -4.01
CA ASN A 135 -19.36 -14.27 -4.94
C ASN A 135 -20.68 -14.77 -4.35
N ALA A 136 -20.70 -15.22 -3.10
CA ALA A 136 -21.88 -15.75 -2.45
C ALA A 136 -22.96 -14.67 -2.23
N ALA A 137 -22.56 -13.45 -1.87
CA ALA A 137 -23.44 -12.32 -1.66
C ALA A 137 -23.80 -11.58 -2.96
N LYS A 138 -23.20 -11.93 -4.10
CA LYS A 138 -23.26 -11.16 -5.35
C LYS A 138 -22.87 -9.69 -5.13
N PHE A 139 -21.86 -9.47 -4.27
CA PHE A 139 -21.39 -8.14 -3.93
C PHE A 139 -20.62 -7.52 -5.12
N SER A 140 -21.04 -6.34 -5.54
CA SER A 140 -20.46 -5.69 -6.71
C SER A 140 -19.31 -4.77 -6.31
N THR A 141 -18.11 -5.03 -6.81
CA THR A 141 -16.95 -4.15 -6.70
C THR A 141 -16.81 -3.16 -7.86
N ALA A 142 -17.79 -3.05 -8.74
CA ALA A 142 -17.74 -2.20 -9.95
C ALA A 142 -17.57 -0.70 -9.68
N LYS A 143 -17.91 -0.25 -8.47
CA LYS A 143 -17.72 1.14 -8.03
C LYS A 143 -16.41 1.38 -7.29
N PHE A 144 -15.67 0.34 -6.97
CA PHE A 144 -14.35 0.47 -6.34
C PHE A 144 -13.31 0.97 -7.34
N LEU A 145 -12.32 1.69 -6.86
CA LEU A 145 -11.18 2.11 -7.68
C LEU A 145 -10.37 0.88 -8.10
N PRO A 146 -10.18 0.64 -9.42
CA PRO A 146 -9.54 -0.59 -9.91
C PRO A 146 -8.13 -0.82 -9.36
N ARG A 147 -7.35 0.26 -9.16
CA ARG A 147 -6.00 0.17 -8.59
C ARG A 147 -6.00 -0.31 -7.15
N ILE A 148 -6.99 0.08 -6.36
CA ILE A 148 -7.14 -0.40 -4.97
C ILE A 148 -7.45 -1.89 -4.96
N LEU A 149 -8.41 -2.34 -5.78
CA LEU A 149 -8.69 -3.77 -5.89
C LEU A 149 -7.46 -4.57 -6.34
N ALA A 150 -6.70 -4.05 -7.33
CA ALA A 150 -5.48 -4.70 -7.81
C ALA A 150 -4.41 -4.79 -6.71
N TYR A 151 -4.29 -3.75 -5.88
CA TYR A 151 -3.33 -3.69 -4.78
C TYR A 151 -3.58 -4.79 -3.72
N PHE A 152 -4.86 -5.03 -3.36
CA PHE A 152 -5.22 -6.01 -2.33
C PHE A 152 -5.50 -7.43 -2.87
N LYS A 153 -5.22 -7.69 -4.16
CA LYS A 153 -5.27 -9.05 -4.73
C LYS A 153 -3.94 -9.76 -4.60
N ILE A 154 -3.95 -10.97 -4.08
CA ILE A 154 -2.81 -11.88 -4.08
C ILE A 154 -3.15 -13.11 -4.90
N ASN A 155 -2.29 -13.48 -5.85
CA ASN A 155 -2.52 -14.60 -6.78
C ASN A 155 -3.87 -14.50 -7.52
N GLY A 156 -4.27 -13.26 -7.88
CA GLY A 156 -5.53 -13.01 -8.58
C GLY A 156 -6.80 -13.09 -7.73
N ILE A 157 -6.69 -13.39 -6.43
CA ILE A 157 -7.81 -13.55 -5.50
C ILE A 157 -7.88 -12.35 -4.56
N GLN A 158 -9.08 -11.77 -4.37
CA GLN A 158 -9.33 -10.78 -3.33
C GLN A 158 -9.32 -11.49 -1.97
N GLN A 159 -8.21 -11.35 -1.24
CA GLN A 159 -7.98 -12.03 0.03
C GLN A 159 -8.63 -11.30 1.22
N GLY A 160 -8.45 -9.98 1.29
CA GLY A 160 -9.10 -9.06 2.22
C GLY A 160 -9.94 -8.03 1.47
N LEU A 161 -10.95 -7.47 2.13
CA LEU A 161 -11.74 -6.37 1.58
C LEU A 161 -11.01 -5.05 1.87
N PRO A 162 -10.59 -4.25 0.85
CA PRO A 162 -9.97 -2.94 1.09
C PRO A 162 -10.90 -2.07 1.91
N PHE A 163 -10.38 -1.32 2.88
CA PHE A 163 -11.22 -0.43 3.69
C PHE A 163 -10.61 0.97 3.84
N ASN A 164 -9.63 1.13 4.70
CA ASN A 164 -9.02 2.42 5.03
C ASN A 164 -7.76 2.63 4.20
N VAL A 165 -7.94 3.24 3.03
CA VAL A 165 -6.86 3.44 2.07
C VAL A 165 -6.38 4.88 2.07
N SER A 166 -5.08 5.06 2.06
CA SER A 166 -4.38 6.35 2.01
C SER A 166 -3.30 6.34 0.92
N THR A 167 -2.68 7.49 0.71
CA THR A 167 -1.48 7.64 -0.11
C THR A 167 -0.46 8.52 0.58
N PRO A 168 0.83 8.43 0.26
CA PRO A 168 1.77 9.45 0.68
C PRO A 168 1.43 10.77 -0.01
N VAL A 169 1.58 11.88 0.73
CA VAL A 169 1.34 13.24 0.26
C VAL A 169 2.43 14.17 0.78
N LEU A 170 2.62 15.32 0.12
CA LEU A 170 3.49 16.38 0.59
C LEU A 170 2.68 17.33 1.50
N TYR A 171 3.09 17.45 2.75
CA TYR A 171 2.61 18.47 3.69
C TYR A 171 3.58 19.65 3.74
N TYR A 172 3.05 20.86 3.80
CA TYR A 172 3.89 22.06 3.89
C TYR A 172 3.18 23.20 4.63
N ASN A 173 3.98 24.09 5.24
CA ASN A 173 3.50 25.34 5.84
C ASN A 173 3.41 26.41 4.76
N LYS A 174 2.19 26.91 4.46
CA LYS A 174 1.94 27.92 3.42
C LYS A 174 2.65 29.24 3.74
N GLN A 175 2.65 29.68 5.00
CA GLN A 175 3.32 30.93 5.42
C GLN A 175 4.85 30.82 5.26
N ALA A 176 5.42 29.66 5.60
CA ALA A 176 6.85 29.43 5.41
C ALA A 176 7.24 29.47 3.92
N PHE A 177 6.43 28.86 3.06
CA PHE A 177 6.62 28.89 1.60
C PHE A 177 6.54 30.31 1.05
N GLN A 178 5.53 31.08 1.48
CA GLN A 178 5.40 32.49 1.11
C GLN A 178 6.62 33.32 1.55
N LYS A 179 7.04 33.19 2.82
CA LYS A 179 8.22 33.88 3.37
C LYS A 179 9.51 33.53 2.61
N ALA A 180 9.64 32.28 2.13
CA ALA A 180 10.80 31.84 1.36
C ALA A 180 10.68 32.12 -0.15
N GLY A 181 9.64 32.81 -0.62
CA GLY A 181 9.40 33.10 -2.04
C GLY A 181 9.18 31.86 -2.88
N ILE A 182 8.54 30.82 -2.31
CA ILE A 182 8.19 29.60 -3.03
C ILE A 182 6.76 29.74 -3.55
N THR A 183 6.62 29.97 -4.84
CA THR A 183 5.31 30.19 -5.52
C THR A 183 4.74 28.92 -6.17
N ALA A 184 5.61 27.97 -6.50
CA ALA A 184 5.21 26.69 -7.07
C ALA A 184 5.42 25.55 -6.08
N ILE A 185 4.40 24.71 -5.93
CA ILE A 185 4.48 23.53 -5.05
C ILE A 185 5.38 22.47 -5.71
N PRO A 186 6.33 21.87 -4.97
CA PRO A 186 7.19 20.83 -5.50
C PRO A 186 6.43 19.61 -5.97
N THR A 187 6.67 19.16 -7.19
CA THR A 187 6.09 17.95 -7.80
C THR A 187 7.13 16.86 -8.04
N THR A 188 8.41 17.17 -7.77
CA THR A 188 9.51 16.19 -7.87
C THR A 188 10.43 16.29 -6.66
N LEU A 189 11.16 15.20 -6.36
CA LEU A 189 12.16 15.19 -5.28
C LEU A 189 13.25 16.25 -5.50
N ALA A 190 13.65 16.53 -6.74
CA ALA A 190 14.58 17.61 -7.06
C ALA A 190 14.00 18.98 -6.72
N GLN A 191 12.71 19.21 -6.96
CA GLN A 191 12.03 20.45 -6.58
C GLN A 191 11.82 20.56 -5.07
N VAL A 192 11.61 19.44 -4.35
CA VAL A 192 11.62 19.41 -2.88
C VAL A 192 13.00 19.90 -2.37
N SER A 193 14.10 19.39 -2.94
CA SER A 193 15.45 19.85 -2.60
C SER A 193 15.65 21.35 -2.87
N ALA A 194 15.16 21.85 -4.01
CA ALA A 194 15.23 23.28 -4.35
C ALA A 194 14.39 24.15 -3.39
N ALA A 195 13.20 23.72 -3.02
CA ALA A 195 12.34 24.38 -2.03
C ALA A 195 13.01 24.38 -0.66
N ALA A 196 13.60 23.25 -0.23
CA ALA A 196 14.35 23.15 1.01
C ALA A 196 15.53 24.15 1.07
N LYS A 197 16.22 24.37 -0.05
CA LYS A 197 17.29 25.37 -0.15
C LYS A 197 16.75 26.79 0.08
N LYS A 198 15.63 27.16 -0.53
CA LYS A 198 15.00 28.48 -0.33
C LYS A 198 14.54 28.67 1.13
N LEU A 199 13.91 27.66 1.72
CA LEU A 199 13.50 27.68 3.14
C LEU A 199 14.69 27.91 4.06
N LYS A 200 15.76 27.14 3.88
CA LYS A 200 16.98 27.29 4.66
C LYS A 200 17.60 28.68 4.48
N SER A 201 17.64 29.21 3.26
CA SER A 201 18.16 30.56 2.98
C SER A 201 17.31 31.67 3.64
N ALA A 202 16.02 31.42 3.87
CA ALA A 202 15.08 32.30 4.59
C ALA A 202 15.17 32.13 6.13
N GLY A 203 16.11 31.32 6.65
CA GLY A 203 16.28 31.05 8.09
C GLY A 203 15.18 30.15 8.66
N LEU A 204 14.47 29.36 7.81
CA LEU A 204 13.39 28.48 8.20
C LEU A 204 13.86 27.02 8.23
N GLY A 205 13.21 26.20 9.07
CA GLY A 205 13.33 24.75 9.01
C GLY A 205 12.89 24.24 7.65
N ALA A 206 13.64 23.31 7.04
CA ALA A 206 13.38 22.92 5.66
C ALA A 206 12.54 21.64 5.56
N PHE A 207 13.15 20.50 5.31
CA PHE A 207 12.45 19.24 5.06
C PHE A 207 12.65 18.25 6.20
N ALA A 208 11.56 17.67 6.72
CA ALA A 208 11.62 16.50 7.57
C ALA A 208 11.57 15.24 6.69
N LEU A 209 12.63 14.45 6.70
CA LEU A 209 12.73 13.16 6.02
C LEU A 209 12.40 12.04 7.02
N LYS A 210 11.19 11.53 7.02
CA LYS A 210 10.81 10.33 7.77
C LYS A 210 11.41 9.12 7.07
N LEU A 211 12.12 8.28 7.81
CA LEU A 211 12.76 7.06 7.28
C LEU A 211 11.76 5.91 7.22
N ASP A 212 10.79 6.02 6.34
CA ASP A 212 9.71 5.06 6.16
C ASP A 212 9.83 4.43 4.76
N PRO A 213 10.15 3.14 4.64
CA PRO A 213 10.37 2.46 3.36
C PRO A 213 9.21 2.54 2.37
N TRP A 214 7.99 2.80 2.84
CA TRP A 214 6.85 3.02 1.97
C TRP A 214 7.04 4.23 1.03
N TYR A 215 7.79 5.26 1.46
CA TYR A 215 8.08 6.39 0.58
C TYR A 215 9.12 6.04 -0.48
N GLU A 216 10.13 5.23 -0.12
CA GLU A 216 11.10 4.73 -1.09
C GLU A 216 10.42 3.86 -2.14
N GLU A 217 9.51 2.97 -1.73
CA GLU A 217 8.72 2.14 -2.64
C GLU A 217 7.80 3.01 -3.51
N SER A 218 7.13 4.01 -2.95
CA SER A 218 6.32 4.98 -3.69
C SER A 218 7.13 5.77 -4.73
N TRP A 219 8.36 6.17 -4.43
CA TRP A 219 9.25 6.79 -5.43
C TRP A 219 9.60 5.83 -6.56
N LEU A 220 9.89 4.56 -6.24
CA LEU A 220 10.10 3.52 -7.25
C LEU A 220 8.85 3.32 -8.10
N ALA A 221 7.69 3.23 -7.46
CA ALA A 221 6.41 3.05 -8.14
C ALA A 221 6.12 4.17 -9.14
N THR A 222 6.39 5.45 -8.79
CA THR A 222 6.24 6.58 -9.74
C THR A 222 7.21 6.48 -10.93
N SER A 223 8.33 5.78 -10.78
CA SER A 223 9.32 5.53 -11.84
C SER A 223 9.09 4.21 -12.57
N ASN A 224 8.01 3.48 -12.23
CA ASN A 224 7.70 2.14 -12.70
C ASN A 224 8.85 1.15 -12.47
N GLN A 225 9.52 1.26 -11.31
CA GLN A 225 10.56 0.35 -10.86
C GLN A 225 10.02 -0.58 -9.78
N LEU A 226 10.54 -1.79 -9.73
CA LEU A 226 10.10 -2.82 -8.79
C LEU A 226 11.08 -2.91 -7.61
N LEU A 227 10.56 -3.20 -6.42
CA LEU A 227 11.35 -3.49 -5.22
C LEU A 227 11.94 -4.91 -5.29
N VAL A 228 11.19 -5.87 -5.81
CA VAL A 228 11.57 -7.29 -5.90
C VAL A 228 11.20 -7.90 -7.25
N ASN A 229 11.75 -9.06 -7.55
CA ASN A 229 11.46 -9.82 -8.77
C ASN A 229 10.02 -10.37 -8.82
N ASN A 230 9.70 -11.12 -9.87
CA ASN A 230 8.38 -11.72 -10.10
C ASN A 230 7.25 -10.66 -10.06
N ASN A 231 7.51 -9.50 -10.71
CA ASN A 231 6.56 -8.38 -10.77
C ASN A 231 6.12 -7.93 -9.37
N ASN A 232 7.07 -7.59 -8.50
CA ASN A 232 6.84 -7.28 -7.10
C ASN A 232 6.15 -8.43 -6.32
N GLY A 233 6.49 -9.68 -6.62
CA GLY A 233 5.87 -10.84 -5.99
C GLY A 233 4.43 -11.12 -6.44
N ARG A 234 3.90 -10.38 -7.43
CA ARG A 234 2.50 -10.47 -7.88
C ARG A 234 2.24 -11.60 -8.89
N THR A 235 3.27 -12.07 -9.61
CA THR A 235 3.15 -13.18 -10.58
C THR A 235 3.85 -14.46 -10.12
N GLY A 236 4.31 -14.48 -8.89
CA GLY A 236 4.98 -15.58 -8.24
C GLY A 236 5.71 -15.08 -7.00
N ARG A 237 6.05 -15.97 -6.09
CA ARG A 237 6.70 -15.61 -4.84
C ARG A 237 8.02 -14.88 -5.09
N ALA A 238 8.19 -13.70 -4.50
CA ALA A 238 9.43 -12.93 -4.60
C ALA A 238 10.60 -13.71 -3.96
N SER A 239 11.76 -13.71 -4.61
CA SER A 239 12.97 -14.45 -4.18
C SER A 239 14.24 -13.62 -4.26
N ALA A 240 14.19 -12.46 -4.89
CA ALA A 240 15.33 -11.56 -5.04
C ALA A 240 14.91 -10.10 -5.08
N GLY A 241 15.72 -9.23 -4.50
CA GLY A 241 15.58 -7.80 -4.62
C GLY A 241 15.91 -7.30 -6.03
N THR A 242 15.24 -6.26 -6.47
CA THR A 242 15.54 -5.48 -7.68
C THR A 242 15.76 -4.00 -7.36
N PHE A 243 15.95 -3.72 -6.07
CA PHE A 243 16.13 -2.38 -5.54
C PHE A 243 17.42 -1.68 -6.03
N ASN A 244 18.44 -2.41 -6.47
CA ASN A 244 19.74 -1.90 -6.92
C ASN A 244 19.73 -1.32 -8.35
N ASN A 245 18.68 -0.60 -8.71
CA ASN A 245 18.52 0.06 -10.00
C ASN A 245 18.95 1.54 -9.97
N SER A 246 18.97 2.18 -11.15
CA SER A 246 19.41 3.58 -11.28
C SER A 246 18.49 4.57 -10.58
N ALA A 247 17.18 4.30 -10.49
CA ALA A 247 16.22 5.16 -9.80
C ALA A 247 16.51 5.19 -8.30
N SER A 248 16.74 4.02 -7.67
CA SER A 248 17.12 3.92 -6.25
C SER A 248 18.44 4.62 -5.96
N VAL A 249 19.45 4.44 -6.81
CA VAL A 249 20.74 5.12 -6.64
C VAL A 249 20.59 6.64 -6.78
N GLY A 250 19.80 7.12 -7.73
CA GLY A 250 19.51 8.55 -7.92
C GLY A 250 18.76 9.16 -6.73
N MET A 251 17.73 8.47 -6.24
CA MET A 251 16.97 8.81 -5.05
C MET A 251 17.89 8.94 -3.82
N TYR A 252 18.65 7.89 -3.51
CA TYR A 252 19.59 7.87 -2.39
C TYR A 252 20.65 8.98 -2.50
N SER A 253 21.13 9.25 -3.71
CA SER A 253 22.10 10.33 -3.96
C SER A 253 21.50 11.70 -3.62
N THR A 254 20.25 11.94 -4.03
CA THR A 254 19.54 13.20 -3.76
C THR A 254 19.26 13.35 -2.26
N LEU A 255 18.71 12.32 -1.61
CA LEU A 255 18.42 12.35 -0.18
C LEU A 255 19.70 12.54 0.65
N ASN A 256 20.80 11.84 0.31
CA ASN A 256 22.09 12.00 0.98
C ASN A 256 22.65 13.42 0.82
N ALA A 257 22.55 14.01 -0.37
CA ALA A 257 22.98 15.40 -0.60
C ALA A 257 22.15 16.38 0.23
N MET A 258 20.83 16.18 0.33
CA MET A 258 19.94 17.00 1.14
C MET A 258 20.29 16.92 2.63
N VAL A 259 20.51 15.72 3.16
CA VAL A 259 20.89 15.53 4.58
C VAL A 259 22.26 16.15 4.87
N LYS A 260 23.28 15.86 4.05
CA LYS A 260 24.65 16.41 4.23
C LYS A 260 24.71 17.92 4.14
N SER A 261 23.86 18.55 3.32
CA SER A 261 23.79 20.01 3.20
C SER A 261 22.84 20.66 4.23
N GLY A 262 22.23 19.87 5.13
CA GLY A 262 21.27 20.36 6.13
C GLY A 262 19.97 20.91 5.51
N LEU A 263 19.60 20.43 4.33
CA LEU A 263 18.30 20.71 3.68
C LEU A 263 17.22 19.73 4.13
N ALA A 264 17.61 18.58 4.63
CA ALA A 264 16.72 17.60 5.24
C ALA A 264 17.26 17.18 6.61
N SER A 265 16.34 16.99 7.56
CA SER A 265 16.62 16.37 8.86
C SER A 265 15.94 15.01 8.88
N THR A 266 16.67 13.97 9.25
CA THR A 266 16.12 12.60 9.34
C THR A 266 15.25 12.46 10.58
N ASN A 267 14.11 11.81 10.42
CA ASN A 267 13.24 11.39 11.51
C ASN A 267 13.17 9.85 11.48
N PRO A 268 13.36 9.17 12.60
CA PRO A 268 13.29 7.71 12.63
C PRO A 268 11.91 7.23 12.27
N TYR A 269 11.82 6.01 11.74
CA TYR A 269 10.56 5.30 11.62
C TYR A 269 10.16 4.78 13.01
N LEU A 270 9.06 5.32 13.54
CA LEU A 270 8.51 4.95 14.86
C LEU A 270 7.14 4.25 14.72
N GLY A 271 6.88 3.64 13.56
CA GLY A 271 5.60 3.05 13.19
C GLY A 271 4.74 3.96 12.30
N SER A 272 3.74 3.39 11.67
CA SER A 272 2.86 4.06 10.70
C SER A 272 2.01 5.19 11.31
N SER A 273 1.81 5.18 12.65
CA SER A 273 1.01 6.19 13.37
C SER A 273 1.85 7.26 14.08
N ALA A 274 3.16 7.32 13.88
CA ALA A 274 4.03 8.35 14.43
C ALA A 274 4.04 9.59 13.54
N TYR A 275 3.64 10.76 14.09
CA TYR A 275 3.47 12.02 13.37
C TYR A 275 4.42 13.14 13.83
N ASP A 276 5.60 12.79 14.37
CA ASP A 276 6.56 13.75 14.90
C ASP A 276 7.07 14.76 13.84
N ASN A 277 7.22 14.32 12.61
CA ASN A 277 7.56 15.17 11.46
C ASN A 277 6.44 16.17 11.15
N LEU A 278 5.18 15.80 11.25
CA LEU A 278 4.01 16.68 11.05
C LEU A 278 3.87 17.69 12.21
N LEU A 279 4.03 17.24 13.46
CA LEU A 279 4.08 18.14 14.63
C LEU A 279 5.23 19.12 14.54
N GLY A 280 6.33 18.71 13.90
CA GLY A 280 7.46 19.59 13.59
C GLY A 280 7.12 20.72 12.61
N ILE A 281 6.11 20.58 11.75
CA ILE A 281 5.58 21.68 10.93
C ILE A 281 4.83 22.68 11.83
N GLY A 282 4.01 22.20 12.76
CA GLY A 282 3.30 23.05 13.74
C GLY A 282 4.25 23.90 14.54
N SER A 283 5.31 23.30 15.10
CA SER A 283 6.32 24.01 15.90
C SER A 283 7.29 24.89 15.10
N GLY A 284 7.24 24.87 13.76
CA GLY A 284 8.18 25.58 12.89
C GLY A 284 9.56 24.92 12.77
N LYS A 285 9.76 23.75 13.37
CA LYS A 285 11.01 22.98 13.23
C LYS A 285 11.27 22.57 11.79
N TYR A 286 10.19 22.31 11.04
CA TYR A 286 10.19 21.97 9.61
C TYR A 286 9.16 22.81 8.87
N SER A 287 9.33 23.01 7.57
CA SER A 287 8.36 23.69 6.73
C SER A 287 7.68 22.76 5.75
N MET A 288 8.19 21.55 5.55
CA MET A 288 7.56 20.51 4.73
C MET A 288 8.03 19.11 5.13
N THR A 289 7.18 18.14 4.85
CA THR A 289 7.45 16.70 5.02
C THR A 289 6.60 15.88 4.09
N ILE A 290 6.96 14.61 3.89
CA ILE A 290 6.10 13.60 3.29
C ILE A 290 5.54 12.75 4.43
N ASP A 291 4.22 12.49 4.38
CA ASP A 291 3.57 11.55 5.28
C ASP A 291 2.26 11.02 4.65
N THR A 292 1.64 10.06 5.32
CA THR A 292 0.34 9.49 4.91
C THR A 292 -0.78 10.52 4.94
N SER A 293 -1.68 10.49 3.96
CA SER A 293 -2.91 11.28 4.00
C SER A 293 -3.82 10.91 5.19
N ALA A 294 -3.71 9.68 5.72
CA ALA A 294 -4.47 9.24 6.89
C ALA A 294 -4.22 10.08 8.16
N ALA A 295 -3.09 10.80 8.20
CA ALA A 295 -2.78 11.74 9.28
C ALA A 295 -3.58 13.05 9.20
N LEU A 296 -4.25 13.35 8.07
CA LEU A 296 -4.77 14.68 7.78
C LEU A 296 -5.83 15.13 8.78
N GLY A 297 -6.75 14.25 9.14
CA GLY A 297 -7.76 14.56 10.16
C GLY A 297 -7.13 14.92 11.51
N THR A 298 -6.20 14.11 11.96
CA THR A 298 -5.48 14.32 13.22
C THR A 298 -4.67 15.62 13.22
N ILE A 299 -3.83 15.84 12.17
CA ILE A 299 -2.97 17.03 12.14
C ILE A 299 -3.79 18.32 11.93
N SER A 300 -4.88 18.27 11.16
CA SER A 300 -5.79 19.41 11.01
C SER A 300 -6.43 19.79 12.34
N SER A 301 -6.88 18.83 13.13
CA SER A 301 -7.41 19.05 14.47
C SER A 301 -6.37 19.67 15.41
N VAL A 302 -5.14 19.17 15.42
CA VAL A 302 -4.04 19.71 16.23
C VAL A 302 -3.72 21.15 15.83
N LEU A 303 -3.61 21.45 14.54
CA LEU A 303 -3.27 22.80 14.07
C LEU A 303 -4.41 23.79 14.28
N SER A 304 -5.68 23.35 14.25
CA SER A 304 -6.85 24.18 14.51
C SER A 304 -7.14 24.41 16.00
N SER A 305 -6.44 23.74 16.90
CA SER A 305 -6.61 23.90 18.36
C SER A 305 -6.20 25.27 18.92
N GLY A 306 -5.61 26.14 18.08
CA GLY A 306 -5.04 27.43 18.49
C GLY A 306 -3.61 27.34 19.01
N GLN A 307 -3.06 26.17 19.22
CA GLN A 307 -1.68 25.98 19.68
C GLN A 307 -0.65 26.47 18.65
N TYR A 308 -0.99 26.49 17.36
CA TYR A 308 -0.10 26.85 16.25
C TYR A 308 -0.72 27.93 15.35
N PRO A 309 -0.95 29.15 15.86
CA PRO A 309 -1.75 30.19 15.17
C PRO A 309 -1.14 30.68 13.84
N ASN A 310 0.17 30.48 13.64
CA ASN A 310 0.91 30.94 12.45
C ASN A 310 1.16 29.84 11.42
N VAL A 311 0.40 28.73 11.48
CA VAL A 311 0.57 27.62 10.55
C VAL A 311 -0.73 27.35 9.81
N THR A 312 -0.70 27.60 8.50
CA THR A 312 -1.73 27.09 7.58
C THR A 312 -1.15 25.90 6.80
N LEU A 313 -1.71 24.74 7.04
CA LEU A 313 -1.26 23.52 6.37
C LEU A 313 -1.65 23.53 4.89
N GLY A 314 -0.67 23.23 4.04
CA GLY A 314 -0.88 22.87 2.65
C GLY A 314 -0.68 21.37 2.47
N VAL A 315 -1.46 20.78 1.58
CA VAL A 315 -1.34 19.38 1.17
C VAL A 315 -1.21 19.33 -0.34
N ALA A 316 -0.30 18.53 -0.84
CA ALA A 316 -0.08 18.36 -2.27
C ALA A 316 0.22 16.90 -2.61
N GLN A 317 0.17 16.58 -3.89
CA GLN A 317 0.52 15.24 -4.38
C GLN A 317 1.94 14.87 -3.98
N PHE A 318 2.18 13.58 -3.80
CA PHE A 318 3.51 13.03 -3.55
C PHE A 318 4.46 13.41 -4.69
N PRO A 319 5.64 14.02 -4.39
CA PRO A 319 6.59 14.41 -5.39
C PRO A 319 7.28 13.18 -6.00
N SER A 320 7.17 13.00 -7.32
CA SER A 320 7.80 11.91 -8.06
C SER A 320 9.32 12.08 -8.16
N LEU A 321 10.05 11.06 -8.64
CA LEU A 321 11.49 11.20 -8.91
C LEU A 321 11.79 12.07 -10.14
N THR A 322 10.88 12.10 -11.10
CA THR A 322 11.04 12.83 -12.38
C THR A 322 9.80 13.65 -12.71
N SER A 323 9.97 14.67 -13.57
CA SER A 323 8.85 15.50 -14.04
C SER A 323 7.88 14.77 -15.00
N SER A 324 8.28 13.62 -15.51
CA SER A 324 7.46 12.76 -16.38
C SER A 324 7.43 11.36 -15.82
N PRO A 325 6.62 11.10 -14.78
CA PRO A 325 6.56 9.80 -14.13
C PRO A 325 6.02 8.73 -15.09
N LYS A 326 6.67 7.56 -15.11
CA LYS A 326 6.27 6.42 -15.95
C LYS A 326 5.31 5.46 -15.23
N GLY A 327 5.13 5.64 -13.95
CA GLY A 327 4.26 4.87 -13.09
C GLY A 327 3.33 5.78 -12.30
N ALA A 328 2.79 5.27 -11.23
CA ALA A 328 1.92 5.99 -10.31
C ALA A 328 2.25 5.60 -8.87
N ILE A 329 1.87 6.44 -7.91
CA ILE A 329 2.05 6.10 -6.49
C ILE A 329 1.29 4.83 -6.14
N GLU A 330 1.77 4.10 -5.17
CA GLU A 330 1.05 2.99 -4.58
C GLU A 330 0.05 3.46 -3.51
N ALA A 331 -0.88 2.59 -3.17
CA ALA A 331 -1.74 2.76 -2.01
C ALA A 331 -1.00 2.37 -0.73
N GLY A 332 -1.56 2.74 0.40
CA GLY A 332 -1.23 2.22 1.73
C GLY A 332 -2.49 2.12 2.55
N GLY A 333 -2.41 1.47 3.70
CA GLY A 333 -3.51 1.33 4.62
C GLY A 333 -3.79 -0.11 4.98
N ALA A 334 -5.05 -0.52 5.09
CA ALA A 334 -5.37 -1.86 5.52
C ALA A 334 -6.59 -2.44 4.79
N ALA A 335 -6.67 -3.76 4.83
CA ALA A 335 -7.85 -4.51 4.44
C ALA A 335 -8.44 -5.24 5.65
N LEU A 336 -9.71 -5.60 5.51
CA LEU A 336 -10.46 -6.38 6.47
C LEU A 336 -10.39 -7.87 6.10
N TYR A 337 -10.06 -8.72 7.06
CA TYR A 337 -9.90 -10.15 6.86
C TYR A 337 -10.84 -10.93 7.78
N ILE A 338 -11.40 -12.02 7.27
CA ILE A 338 -12.23 -12.96 8.01
C ILE A 338 -11.38 -14.13 8.45
N SER A 339 -11.40 -14.47 9.74
CA SER A 339 -10.73 -15.66 10.25
C SER A 339 -11.43 -16.92 9.72
N LYS A 340 -10.67 -17.81 9.08
CA LYS A 340 -11.15 -19.14 8.67
C LYS A 340 -11.46 -20.03 9.88
N LYS A 341 -10.87 -19.72 11.04
CA LYS A 341 -11.08 -20.46 12.29
C LYS A 341 -12.37 -20.08 13.03
N ALA A 342 -12.95 -18.92 12.70
CA ALA A 342 -14.20 -18.48 13.30
C ALA A 342 -15.37 -19.43 12.92
N PRO A 343 -16.35 -19.65 13.82
CA PRO A 343 -17.58 -20.36 13.50
C PRO A 343 -18.31 -19.78 12.28
N ALA A 344 -19.05 -20.60 11.54
CA ALA A 344 -19.73 -20.19 10.33
C ALA A 344 -20.63 -18.94 10.48
N ALA A 345 -21.38 -18.86 11.60
CA ALA A 345 -22.21 -17.68 11.89
C ALA A 345 -21.36 -16.42 12.10
N GLN A 346 -20.21 -16.52 12.75
CA GLN A 346 -19.29 -15.41 12.95
C GLN A 346 -18.61 -14.99 11.64
N GLN A 347 -18.26 -15.93 10.75
CA GLN A 347 -17.75 -15.59 9.41
C GLN A 347 -18.79 -14.82 8.59
N ALA A 348 -20.05 -15.24 8.62
CA ALA A 348 -21.16 -14.55 7.95
C ALA A 348 -21.43 -13.16 8.58
N ALA A 349 -21.35 -13.05 9.89
CA ALA A 349 -21.48 -11.80 10.63
C ALA A 349 -20.35 -10.81 10.27
N ALA A 350 -19.09 -11.28 10.24
CA ALA A 350 -17.94 -10.50 9.82
C ALA A 350 -18.13 -9.93 8.40
N TRP A 351 -18.55 -10.77 7.45
CA TRP A 351 -18.85 -10.31 6.09
C TRP A 351 -19.95 -9.24 6.06
N THR A 352 -21.02 -9.42 6.84
CA THR A 352 -22.14 -8.47 6.88
C THR A 352 -21.65 -7.07 7.35
N PHE A 353 -20.78 -7.04 8.37
CA PHE A 353 -20.21 -5.79 8.85
C PHE A 353 -19.22 -5.19 7.84
N MET A 354 -18.36 -6.01 7.22
CA MET A 354 -17.44 -5.55 6.17
C MET A 354 -18.19 -4.90 5.01
N ALA A 355 -19.28 -5.51 4.55
CA ALA A 355 -20.11 -4.96 3.47
C ALA A 355 -20.79 -3.63 3.88
N PHE A 356 -21.13 -3.44 5.15
CA PHE A 356 -21.62 -2.18 5.70
C PHE A 356 -20.53 -1.11 5.69
N LEU A 357 -19.34 -1.42 6.20
CA LEU A 357 -18.20 -0.50 6.23
C LEU A 357 -17.80 -0.04 4.82
N ASP A 358 -17.99 -0.88 3.82
CA ASP A 358 -17.72 -0.57 2.41
C ASP A 358 -18.96 -0.09 1.64
N SER A 359 -20.05 0.26 2.34
CA SER A 359 -21.16 0.97 1.70
C SER A 359 -20.73 2.36 1.23
N ALA A 360 -21.44 2.93 0.26
CA ALA A 360 -21.12 4.28 -0.22
C ALA A 360 -21.22 5.33 0.90
N GLN A 361 -22.20 5.21 1.79
CA GLN A 361 -22.38 6.14 2.91
C GLN A 361 -21.26 5.99 3.95
N SER A 362 -20.97 4.75 4.41
CA SER A 362 -19.90 4.53 5.39
C SER A 362 -18.53 4.99 4.88
N GLN A 363 -18.25 4.77 3.60
CA GLN A 363 -17.01 5.23 2.97
C GLN A 363 -16.97 6.77 2.81
N ALA A 364 -18.10 7.42 2.65
CA ALA A 364 -18.20 8.88 2.64
C ALA A 364 -17.95 9.48 4.03
N ASP A 365 -18.60 8.92 5.06
CA ASP A 365 -18.45 9.36 6.45
C ASP A 365 -16.99 9.14 6.91
N TRP A 366 -16.41 7.96 6.60
CA TRP A 366 -15.02 7.67 6.85
C TRP A 366 -14.06 8.69 6.21
N ALA A 367 -14.31 9.07 4.95
CA ALA A 367 -13.45 9.99 4.23
C ALA A 367 -13.47 11.42 4.78
N VAL A 368 -14.63 11.92 5.22
CA VAL A 368 -14.74 13.32 5.72
C VAL A 368 -14.28 13.46 7.17
N ASN A 369 -14.38 12.39 7.97
CA ASN A 369 -14.04 12.41 9.39
C ASN A 369 -12.60 11.95 9.70
N THR A 370 -11.90 11.44 8.67
CA THR A 370 -10.52 10.96 8.80
C THR A 370 -9.59 11.65 7.80
N GLY A 371 -8.52 11.08 7.42
CA GLY A 371 -7.68 11.54 6.28
C GLY A 371 -7.58 10.47 5.20
N TYR A 372 -8.31 9.36 5.39
CA TYR A 372 -8.42 8.32 4.39
C TYR A 372 -9.28 8.78 3.22
N MET A 373 -9.08 8.16 2.05
CA MET A 373 -9.91 8.46 0.89
C MET A 373 -11.03 7.42 0.75
N PRO A 374 -12.18 7.77 0.15
CA PRO A 374 -13.18 6.78 -0.19
C PRO A 374 -12.63 5.83 -1.26
N ILE A 375 -12.78 4.54 -1.07
CA ILE A 375 -12.31 3.53 -2.04
C ILE A 375 -13.28 3.34 -3.22
N ARG A 376 -14.45 4.00 -3.16
CA ARG A 376 -15.56 3.89 -4.12
C ARG A 376 -15.82 5.21 -4.83
N THR A 377 -16.12 5.12 -6.11
CA THR A 377 -16.44 6.30 -6.94
C THR A 377 -17.80 6.91 -6.62
N ASP A 378 -18.77 6.09 -6.21
CA ASP A 378 -20.10 6.56 -5.79
C ASP A 378 -20.07 7.23 -4.40
N ALA A 379 -19.25 6.75 -3.47
CA ALA A 379 -19.02 7.44 -2.20
C ALA A 379 -18.37 8.82 -2.41
N ALA A 380 -17.34 8.88 -3.26
CA ALA A 380 -16.67 10.14 -3.61
C ALA A 380 -17.58 11.15 -4.32
N ALA A 381 -18.68 10.70 -4.92
CA ALA A 381 -19.67 11.54 -5.60
C ALA A 381 -20.79 12.03 -4.69
N LEU A 382 -20.87 11.56 -3.45
CA LEU A 382 -21.91 12.02 -2.52
C LEU A 382 -21.71 13.50 -2.15
N PRO A 383 -22.81 14.27 -2.00
CA PRO A 383 -22.75 15.69 -1.64
C PRO A 383 -21.92 15.96 -0.38
N THR A 384 -21.99 15.08 0.62
CA THR A 384 -21.18 15.15 1.84
C THR A 384 -19.69 15.23 1.52
N VAL A 385 -19.18 14.37 0.63
CA VAL A 385 -17.77 14.33 0.26
C VAL A 385 -17.38 15.50 -0.64
N THR A 386 -18.18 15.78 -1.69
CA THR A 386 -17.85 16.81 -2.66
C THR A 386 -17.87 18.21 -2.04
N SER A 387 -18.84 18.51 -1.17
CA SER A 387 -18.91 19.78 -0.44
C SER A 387 -17.76 19.91 0.56
N TYR A 388 -17.43 18.82 1.28
CA TYR A 388 -16.32 18.81 2.22
C TYR A 388 -14.97 19.06 1.50
N TRP A 389 -14.74 18.40 0.37
CA TRP A 389 -13.52 18.59 -0.43
C TRP A 389 -13.43 19.98 -1.07
N ALA A 390 -14.55 20.59 -1.44
CA ALA A 390 -14.56 21.98 -1.92
C ALA A 390 -14.05 22.95 -0.85
N ALA A 391 -14.46 22.74 0.41
CA ALA A 391 -13.99 23.53 1.55
C ALA A 391 -12.59 23.13 2.03
N ASN A 392 -12.21 21.85 1.86
CA ASN A 392 -10.96 21.24 2.35
C ASN A 392 -10.22 20.49 1.24
N PRO A 393 -9.66 21.18 0.24
CA PRO A 393 -9.14 20.52 -0.99
C PRO A 393 -7.99 19.53 -0.74
N GLY A 394 -7.29 19.65 0.39
CA GLY A 394 -6.25 18.69 0.80
C GLY A 394 -6.75 17.25 0.94
N TYR A 395 -8.01 17.07 1.32
CA TYR A 395 -8.61 15.74 1.49
C TYR A 395 -8.92 15.03 0.16
N ALA A 396 -9.03 15.77 -0.95
CA ALA A 396 -9.24 15.18 -2.26
C ALA A 396 -7.94 14.66 -2.93
N ILE A 397 -6.77 15.01 -2.40
CA ILE A 397 -5.46 14.77 -3.05
C ILE A 397 -5.22 13.28 -3.27
N SER A 398 -5.41 12.45 -2.24
CA SER A 398 -5.18 11.01 -2.32
C SER A 398 -6.11 10.33 -3.33
N TYR A 399 -7.40 10.62 -3.26
CA TYR A 399 -8.39 10.08 -4.21
C TYR A 399 -8.05 10.45 -5.65
N ASN A 400 -7.72 11.72 -5.90
CA ASN A 400 -7.34 12.19 -7.23
C ASN A 400 -6.04 11.56 -7.71
N SER A 401 -5.05 11.37 -6.83
CA SER A 401 -3.79 10.67 -7.14
C SER A 401 -4.02 9.21 -7.50
N MET A 402 -4.94 8.52 -6.80
CA MET A 402 -5.27 7.13 -7.10
C MET A 402 -6.05 6.95 -8.41
N LYS A 403 -6.75 7.99 -8.89
CA LYS A 403 -7.40 7.97 -10.21
C LYS A 403 -6.42 8.25 -11.37
N GLN A 404 -5.26 8.81 -11.08
CA GLN A 404 -4.27 9.20 -12.09
C GLN A 404 -3.21 8.11 -12.28
N GLY A 405 -2.70 8.02 -13.50
CA GLY A 405 -1.61 7.12 -13.86
C GLY A 405 -2.03 5.65 -14.06
N PRO A 406 -1.09 4.84 -14.54
CA PRO A 406 -1.35 3.45 -14.90
C PRO A 406 -1.42 2.53 -13.67
N THR A 407 -2.19 1.46 -13.78
CA THR A 407 -2.07 0.30 -12.88
C THR A 407 -0.94 -0.59 -13.39
N THR A 408 0.17 -0.63 -12.68
CA THR A 408 1.34 -1.45 -12.99
C THR A 408 1.70 -2.31 -11.77
N TYR A 409 2.56 -3.30 -11.94
CA TYR A 409 3.07 -4.08 -10.80
C TYR A 409 3.86 -3.22 -9.79
N ALA A 410 4.47 -2.12 -10.25
CA ALA A 410 5.09 -1.16 -9.34
C ALA A 410 4.05 -0.41 -8.50
N SER A 411 2.99 0.10 -9.13
CA SER A 411 1.94 0.86 -8.44
C SER A 411 0.96 0.01 -7.62
N THR A 412 1.06 -1.32 -7.71
CA THR A 412 0.32 -2.26 -6.83
C THR A 412 1.15 -2.72 -5.63
N GLY A 413 2.33 -2.15 -5.41
CA GLY A 413 3.20 -2.44 -4.28
C GLY A 413 3.75 -3.87 -4.25
N ALA A 414 4.73 -4.12 -3.41
CA ALA A 414 5.34 -5.43 -3.28
C ALA A 414 4.51 -6.37 -2.40
N ALA A 415 4.29 -7.60 -2.88
CA ALA A 415 3.65 -8.67 -2.12
C ALA A 415 4.73 -9.54 -1.46
N LEU A 416 5.04 -9.26 -0.19
CA LEU A 416 6.14 -9.88 0.54
C LEU A 416 5.65 -10.56 1.81
N GLY A 417 6.06 -11.83 2.02
CA GLY A 417 5.82 -12.51 3.28
C GLY A 417 6.61 -11.89 4.45
N PRO A 418 7.95 -11.69 4.31
CA PRO A 418 8.79 -11.13 5.37
C PRO A 418 8.92 -9.60 5.26
N PHE A 419 7.80 -8.86 5.19
CA PHE A 419 7.82 -7.42 4.94
C PHE A 419 8.62 -6.64 6.00
N GLY A 420 8.38 -6.85 7.29
CA GLY A 420 9.08 -6.15 8.37
C GLY A 420 10.62 -6.26 8.28
N PRO A 421 11.19 -7.47 8.14
CA PRO A 421 12.62 -7.64 7.88
C PRO A 421 13.13 -6.92 6.61
N VAL A 422 12.35 -6.89 5.52
CA VAL A 422 12.71 -6.16 4.29
C VAL A 422 12.74 -4.65 4.55
N ASN A 423 11.73 -4.11 5.23
CA ASN A 423 11.71 -2.71 5.65
C ASN A 423 12.93 -2.34 6.49
N ASN A 424 13.26 -3.18 7.47
CA ASN A 424 14.43 -2.95 8.33
C ASN A 424 15.73 -2.93 7.52
N ALA A 425 15.86 -3.74 6.46
CA ALA A 425 17.04 -3.71 5.59
C ALA A 425 17.15 -2.37 4.84
N ILE A 426 16.05 -1.80 4.37
CA ILE A 426 16.01 -0.49 3.71
C ILE A 426 16.36 0.62 4.71
N VAL A 427 15.71 0.66 5.88
CA VAL A 427 15.99 1.66 6.95
C VAL A 427 17.46 1.60 7.39
N THR A 428 17.99 0.39 7.57
CA THR A 428 19.41 0.19 7.94
C THR A 428 20.35 0.74 6.88
N SER A 429 20.04 0.55 5.60
CA SER A 429 20.85 1.06 4.50
C SER A 429 20.84 2.59 4.42
N LEU A 430 19.69 3.22 4.65
CA LEU A 430 19.53 4.69 4.74
C LEU A 430 20.31 5.23 5.94
N THR A 431 20.15 4.64 7.10
CA THR A 431 20.84 5.04 8.33
C THR A 431 22.36 4.94 8.15
N SER A 432 22.86 3.83 7.60
CA SER A 432 24.29 3.67 7.29
C SER A 432 24.81 4.73 6.32
N MET A 433 23.99 5.17 5.37
CA MET A 433 24.35 6.25 4.45
C MET A 433 24.39 7.62 5.14
N PHE A 434 23.37 7.94 5.95
CA PHE A 434 23.24 9.27 6.55
C PHE A 434 24.20 9.50 7.73
N THR A 435 24.36 8.49 8.58
CA THR A 435 25.19 8.58 9.80
C THR A 435 26.54 7.87 9.67
N GLY A 436 26.61 6.76 8.96
CA GLY A 436 27.84 5.96 8.76
C GLY A 436 28.68 6.40 7.56
N GLY A 437 28.20 7.35 6.74
CA GLY A 437 28.95 7.88 5.60
C GLY A 437 29.07 6.94 4.40
N ALA A 438 28.27 5.84 4.35
CA ALA A 438 28.27 4.94 3.22
C ALA A 438 27.85 5.68 1.92
N LYS A 439 28.42 5.25 0.79
CA LYS A 439 28.07 5.84 -0.51
C LYS A 439 26.66 5.38 -0.94
N PRO A 440 25.86 6.22 -1.60
CA PRO A 440 24.51 5.86 -2.06
C PRO A 440 24.41 4.51 -2.78
N LYS A 441 25.28 4.28 -3.79
CA LYS A 441 25.31 3.02 -4.54
C LYS A 441 25.65 1.81 -3.64
N THR A 442 26.55 1.99 -2.67
CA THR A 442 26.92 0.91 -1.72
C THR A 442 25.73 0.59 -0.82
N SER A 443 25.03 1.60 -0.30
CA SER A 443 23.84 1.44 0.56
C SER A 443 22.70 0.74 -0.17
N VAL A 444 22.43 1.15 -1.43
CA VAL A 444 21.42 0.51 -2.28
C VAL A 444 21.77 -0.96 -2.56
N ASN A 445 23.01 -1.28 -2.89
CA ASN A 445 23.47 -2.66 -3.12
C ASN A 445 23.36 -3.50 -1.83
N SER A 446 23.71 -2.93 -0.68
CA SER A 446 23.58 -3.61 0.61
C SER A 446 22.13 -3.94 0.93
N ALA A 447 21.21 -2.97 0.75
CA ALA A 447 19.78 -3.20 0.92
C ALA A 447 19.29 -4.33 0.01
N ASN A 448 19.63 -4.28 -1.29
CA ASN A 448 19.22 -5.28 -2.27
C ASN A 448 19.71 -6.71 -1.94
N SER A 449 20.95 -6.82 -1.46
CA SER A 449 21.52 -8.11 -1.04
C SER A 449 20.80 -8.64 0.20
N SER A 450 20.55 -7.79 1.20
CA SER A 450 19.80 -8.16 2.41
C SER A 450 18.37 -8.57 2.08
N ILE A 451 17.67 -7.82 1.22
CA ILE A 451 16.33 -8.17 0.74
C ILE A 451 16.32 -9.56 0.13
N SER A 452 17.26 -9.86 -0.76
CA SER A 452 17.35 -11.18 -1.42
C SER A 452 17.56 -12.31 -0.41
N GLN A 453 18.46 -12.14 0.56
CA GLN A 453 18.71 -13.13 1.62
C GLN A 453 17.49 -13.37 2.51
N ILE A 454 16.79 -12.29 2.89
CA ILE A 454 15.57 -12.35 3.71
C ILE A 454 14.48 -13.14 2.98
N LEU A 455 14.25 -12.84 1.68
CA LEU A 455 13.26 -13.52 0.86
C LEU A 455 13.57 -15.01 0.70
N GLN A 456 14.83 -15.38 0.42
CA GLN A 456 15.27 -16.77 0.31
C GLN A 456 15.07 -17.53 1.62
N SER A 457 15.48 -16.93 2.75
CA SER A 457 15.29 -17.52 4.08
C SER A 457 13.81 -17.70 4.43
N TYR A 458 12.94 -16.76 4.08
CA TYR A 458 11.50 -16.89 4.30
C TYR A 458 10.92 -18.00 3.43
N ASN A 459 11.23 -18.01 2.14
CA ASN A 459 10.69 -19.00 1.19
C ASN A 459 11.06 -20.44 1.55
N SER A 460 12.27 -20.68 2.10
CA SER A 460 12.66 -22.02 2.54
C SER A 460 11.82 -22.57 3.71
N ARG A 461 11.07 -21.72 4.42
CA ARG A 461 10.23 -22.11 5.57
C ARG A 461 8.75 -22.27 5.20
N VAL A 462 8.27 -21.54 4.18
CA VAL A 462 6.84 -21.49 3.83
C VAL A 462 6.51 -22.12 2.47
N GLY A 463 7.53 -22.52 1.73
CA GLY A 463 7.49 -23.06 0.35
C GLY A 463 7.00 -24.44 0.17
#